data_3f53cf6cb4333cf2f4bc041c3264aac6
#
_entry.id   3f53cf6cb4333cf2f4bc041c3264aac6
#
_cell.length_a   1.000
_cell.length_b   1.000
_cell.length_c   1.000
_cell.angle_alpha   90.00
_cell.angle_beta   90.00
_cell.angle_gamma   90.00
#
_symmetry.space_group_name_H-M   'P 1'
#
loop_
_entity.id
_entity.type
_entity.pdbx_description
1 polymer ?
#
loop_
_entity_poly.entity_id
_entity_poly.type
_entity_poly.pdbx_seq_one_letter_code
_entity_poly.pdbx_strand_id
1 'polypeptide(L)'
;VDVSGDGGLARASRAGVRSVRTATLLCAAAALVVGVVPASAQTRAATEPDPEPVVVVDCFSEAQVRPEEYLLACGDGNNRLVRLSWDTWGPRKATATGTDMVNACEPNCAAGRFHAYPVKVTLSKPEPWPGHPDVQRFTTIRLFYPDHAPSPVPKDVTYKLVY
;
A
#
# COMPACT_ATOMS: atom_id res chain seq x y z
N VAL A 1 24.25 24.87 34.20
CA VAL A 1 23.61 26.17 34.22
C VAL A 1 22.12 25.93 34.02
N ASP A 2 21.44 26.03 35.15
CA ASP A 2 20.00 26.07 35.32
C ASP A 2 19.39 27.28 34.62
N VAL A 3 18.19 27.15 34.03
CA VAL A 3 17.13 28.14 34.16
C VAL A 3 15.76 27.50 33.94
N SER A 4 15.04 27.42 35.01
CA SER A 4 13.58 27.27 35.12
C SER A 4 12.82 28.49 34.58
N GLY A 5 11.55 28.29 34.21
CA GLY A 5 10.57 29.33 33.99
C GLY A 5 9.34 28.70 33.35
N ASP A 6 8.42 28.15 34.03
CA ASP A 6 7.34 28.70 34.87
C ASP A 6 6.33 29.57 34.10
N GLY A 7 5.06 29.16 34.16
CA GLY A 7 3.97 30.08 34.37
C GLY A 7 2.96 30.23 33.22
N GLY A 8 1.72 29.80 33.43
CA GLY A 8 0.62 30.38 32.70
C GLY A 8 -0.71 29.63 32.72
N LEU A 9 -1.28 29.47 33.90
CA LEU A 9 -2.72 29.19 34.11
C LEU A 9 -3.58 30.41 33.79
N ALA A 10 -4.67 30.25 33.07
CA ALA A 10 -5.89 31.08 33.22
C ALA A 10 -7.03 30.32 32.49
N ARG A 11 -7.95 29.66 33.19
CA ARG A 11 -9.10 30.19 33.92
C ARG A 11 -10.01 31.06 33.05
N ALA A 12 -11.25 30.70 32.82
CA ALA A 12 -12.46 30.60 33.54
C ALA A 12 -13.61 30.99 32.61
N SER A 13 -14.67 30.19 32.59
CA SER A 13 -15.97 30.41 33.26
C SER A 13 -16.82 31.56 32.73
N ARG A 14 -18.04 31.21 32.39
CA ARG A 14 -19.35 31.68 32.87
C ARG A 14 -20.37 31.47 31.78
N ALA A 15 -21.40 30.62 31.91
CA ALA A 15 -22.61 30.78 32.73
C ALA A 15 -23.41 32.04 32.38
N GLY A 16 -24.61 31.82 31.91
CA GLY A 16 -25.58 32.88 31.67
C GLY A 16 -26.83 32.23 31.06
N VAL A 17 -27.68 31.72 31.81
CA VAL A 17 -28.92 32.27 32.39
C VAL A 17 -30.14 32.19 31.43
N ARG A 18 -31.02 31.31 31.83
CA ARG A 18 -32.48 31.25 31.80
C ARG A 18 -33.21 32.36 31.02
N SER A 19 -34.11 31.97 30.15
CA SER A 19 -35.39 32.64 30.03
C SER A 19 -36.52 31.65 29.83
N VAL A 20 -37.29 31.48 30.86
CA VAL A 20 -38.61 30.84 30.87
C VAL A 20 -39.59 31.86 30.34
N ARG A 21 -40.32 31.55 29.30
CA ARG A 21 -41.58 32.23 29.01
C ARG A 21 -42.66 31.17 28.69
N THR A 22 -43.49 31.02 29.68
CA THR A 22 -44.83 30.44 29.58
C THR A 22 -45.71 31.28 28.65
N ALA A 23 -46.48 30.61 27.82
CA ALA A 23 -47.88 30.99 27.51
C ALA A 23 -48.44 30.11 26.39
N THR A 24 -49.47 29.46 26.75
CA THR A 24 -50.87 29.39 26.28
C THR A 24 -51.18 28.23 25.35
N LEU A 25 -52.03 27.40 25.92
CA LEU A 25 -52.85 26.35 25.25
C LEU A 25 -53.75 26.99 24.16
N LEU A 26 -53.76 26.39 23.01
CA LEU A 26 -54.89 26.43 22.11
C LEU A 26 -55.07 25.00 21.55
N CYS A 27 -56.13 24.39 21.99
CA CYS A 27 -56.65 23.12 21.43
C CYS A 27 -57.13 23.38 19.99
N ALA A 28 -56.54 22.76 19.02
CA ALA A 28 -57.12 22.57 17.73
C ALA A 28 -57.09 21.08 17.41
N ALA A 29 -58.26 20.50 17.34
CA ALA A 29 -58.44 19.14 16.87
C ALA A 29 -58.11 19.09 15.36
N ALA A 30 -57.06 18.36 15.03
CA ALA A 30 -56.70 18.06 13.65
C ALA A 30 -56.70 16.56 13.42
N ALA A 31 -57.47 16.12 12.47
CA ALA A 31 -57.68 14.76 12.06
C ALA A 31 -56.37 14.00 11.79
N LEU A 32 -56.25 12.81 12.38
CA LEU A 32 -55.20 11.86 12.10
C LEU A 32 -55.42 11.25 10.70
N VAL A 33 -54.75 11.77 9.74
CA VAL A 33 -54.52 11.08 8.45
C VAL A 33 -53.33 10.16 8.70
N VAL A 34 -53.60 8.87 8.94
CA VAL A 34 -52.56 7.83 9.00
C VAL A 34 -52.02 7.64 7.56
N GLY A 35 -51.03 8.41 7.22
CA GLY A 35 -50.26 8.18 6.00
C GLY A 35 -49.40 6.93 6.18
N VAL A 36 -49.79 5.83 5.53
CA VAL A 36 -48.93 4.64 5.41
C VAL A 36 -47.75 5.03 4.52
N VAL A 37 -46.61 5.35 5.13
CA VAL A 37 -45.38 5.55 4.41
C VAL A 37 -44.85 4.16 4.04
N PRO A 38 -44.74 3.80 2.75
CA PRO A 38 -44.10 2.55 2.40
C PRO A 38 -42.62 2.62 2.87
N ALA A 39 -42.25 1.75 3.80
CA ALA A 39 -40.86 1.56 4.16
C ALA A 39 -40.15 1.01 2.93
N SER A 40 -39.49 1.89 2.18
CA SER A 40 -38.56 1.46 1.16
C SER A 40 -37.40 0.74 1.87
N ALA A 41 -37.44 -0.59 1.85
CA ALA A 41 -36.33 -1.42 2.25
C ALA A 41 -35.17 -1.14 1.25
N GLN A 42 -34.30 -0.23 1.62
CA GLN A 42 -33.03 -0.06 0.93
C GLN A 42 -32.23 -1.33 1.18
N THR A 43 -32.27 -2.22 0.21
CA THR A 43 -31.35 -3.36 0.15
C THR A 43 -29.96 -2.74 0.07
N ARG A 44 -29.26 -2.70 1.20
CA ARG A 44 -27.84 -2.43 1.23
C ARG A 44 -27.21 -3.51 0.38
N ALA A 45 -26.76 -3.16 -0.83
CA ALA A 45 -25.89 -4.02 -1.61
C ALA A 45 -24.71 -4.35 -0.70
N ALA A 46 -24.56 -5.61 -0.36
CA ALA A 46 -23.34 -6.08 0.29
C ALA A 46 -22.20 -5.72 -0.66
N THR A 47 -21.32 -4.84 -0.23
CA THR A 47 -20.08 -4.57 -0.94
C THR A 47 -19.32 -5.88 -0.92
N GLU A 48 -19.18 -6.51 -2.09
CA GLU A 48 -18.26 -7.65 -2.23
C GLU A 48 -16.91 -7.17 -1.71
N PRO A 49 -16.22 -7.97 -0.86
CA PRO A 49 -14.88 -7.64 -0.42
C PRO A 49 -14.00 -7.44 -1.66
N ASP A 50 -13.21 -6.38 -1.65
CA ASP A 50 -12.21 -6.17 -2.70
C ASP A 50 -11.34 -7.42 -2.80
N PRO A 51 -11.09 -7.94 -4.02
CA PRO A 51 -10.26 -9.12 -4.18
C PRO A 51 -8.89 -8.87 -3.54
N GLU A 52 -8.42 -9.84 -2.78
CA GLU A 52 -7.08 -9.79 -2.19
C GLU A 52 -6.03 -9.41 -3.25
N PRO A 53 -5.13 -8.46 -2.93
CA PRO A 53 -4.13 -8.02 -3.89
C PRO A 53 -3.20 -9.18 -4.26
N VAL A 54 -2.83 -9.27 -5.54
CA VAL A 54 -1.77 -10.18 -5.97
C VAL A 54 -0.46 -9.75 -5.30
N VAL A 55 0.29 -10.70 -4.74
CA VAL A 55 1.54 -10.43 -4.03
C VAL A 55 2.76 -10.74 -4.90
N VAL A 56 3.92 -10.23 -4.51
CA VAL A 56 5.21 -10.80 -4.88
C VAL A 56 5.77 -11.51 -3.65
N VAL A 57 6.33 -12.70 -3.83
CA VAL A 57 6.90 -13.48 -2.73
C VAL A 57 8.40 -13.21 -2.67
N ASP A 58 8.91 -12.89 -1.48
CA ASP A 58 10.32 -12.60 -1.29
C ASP A 58 11.17 -13.85 -0.99
N CYS A 59 12.47 -13.64 -0.77
CA CYS A 59 13.44 -14.69 -0.47
C CYS A 59 13.18 -15.46 0.84
N PHE A 60 12.32 -14.94 1.70
CA PHE A 60 11.94 -15.54 2.98
C PHE A 60 10.58 -16.23 2.93
N SER A 61 10.00 -16.33 1.73
CA SER A 61 8.65 -16.84 1.49
C SER A 61 7.56 -15.96 2.14
N GLU A 62 7.80 -14.66 2.22
CA GLU A 62 6.84 -13.69 2.73
C GLU A 62 6.14 -12.95 1.59
N ALA A 63 4.84 -12.74 1.75
CA ALA A 63 4.02 -12.00 0.80
C ALA A 63 4.26 -10.50 0.93
N GLN A 64 4.59 -9.84 -0.17
CA GLN A 64 4.84 -8.41 -0.23
C GLN A 64 3.87 -7.73 -1.21
N VAL A 65 3.35 -6.56 -0.82
CA VAL A 65 2.55 -5.69 -1.68
C VAL A 65 3.25 -4.34 -1.78
N ARG A 66 3.65 -3.94 -2.98
CA ARG A 66 4.40 -2.70 -3.23
C ARG A 66 5.66 -2.55 -2.37
N PRO A 67 6.54 -3.55 -2.31
CA PRO A 67 7.78 -3.43 -1.52
C PRO A 67 8.64 -2.28 -2.04
N GLU A 68 9.31 -1.56 -1.15
CA GLU A 68 10.28 -0.52 -1.52
C GLU A 68 11.62 -1.12 -1.95
N GLU A 69 11.91 -2.34 -1.48
CA GLU A 69 13.10 -3.12 -1.84
C GLU A 69 12.70 -4.55 -2.18
N TYR A 70 13.42 -5.16 -3.11
CA TYR A 70 13.22 -6.56 -3.49
C TYR A 70 14.54 -7.23 -3.82
N LEU A 71 14.86 -8.29 -3.09
CA LEU A 71 16.08 -9.05 -3.30
C LEU A 71 15.92 -10.00 -4.49
N LEU A 72 16.76 -9.82 -5.52
CA LEU A 72 16.77 -10.68 -6.70
C LEU A 72 17.68 -11.90 -6.54
N ALA A 73 18.81 -11.73 -5.84
CA ALA A 73 19.76 -12.79 -5.56
C ALA A 73 19.64 -13.26 -4.09
N CYS A 74 18.74 -14.22 -3.85
CA CYS A 74 18.42 -14.70 -2.50
C CYS A 74 19.58 -15.41 -1.79
N GLY A 75 20.54 -15.96 -2.52
CA GLY A 75 21.62 -16.73 -1.93
C GLY A 75 22.71 -15.86 -1.29
N ASP A 76 23.05 -14.75 -1.90
CA ASP A 76 24.22 -13.94 -1.53
C ASP A 76 23.96 -12.43 -1.43
N GLY A 77 22.75 -11.98 -1.81
CA GLY A 77 22.37 -10.58 -1.74
C GLY A 77 23.10 -9.66 -2.74
N ASN A 78 23.80 -10.21 -3.71
CA ASN A 78 24.62 -9.43 -4.65
C ASN A 78 23.79 -8.70 -5.72
N ASN A 79 22.50 -8.91 -5.76
CA ASN A 79 21.59 -8.18 -6.64
C ASN A 79 20.25 -7.89 -5.95
N ARG A 80 19.85 -6.61 -5.90
CA ARG A 80 18.62 -6.17 -5.28
C ARG A 80 18.08 -4.91 -5.93
N LEU A 81 16.77 -4.84 -6.02
CA LEU A 81 16.03 -3.64 -6.38
C LEU A 81 15.81 -2.78 -5.14
N VAL A 82 16.04 -1.48 -5.23
CA VAL A 82 15.82 -0.53 -4.13
C VAL A 82 15.10 0.72 -4.62
N ARG A 83 14.49 1.46 -3.69
CA ARG A 83 13.74 2.68 -3.99
C ARG A 83 12.67 2.44 -5.05
N LEU A 84 11.99 1.30 -4.97
CA LEU A 84 10.88 1.00 -5.85
C LEU A 84 9.70 1.93 -5.58
N SER A 85 9.32 2.67 -6.59
CA SER A 85 8.11 3.50 -6.61
C SER A 85 7.11 2.86 -7.57
N TRP A 86 6.00 2.38 -7.02
CA TRP A 86 4.99 1.64 -7.78
C TRP A 86 3.98 2.59 -8.42
N ASP A 87 3.95 2.59 -9.75
CA ASP A 87 2.97 3.35 -10.53
C ASP A 87 1.61 2.65 -10.55
N THR A 88 1.63 1.31 -10.67
CA THR A 88 0.42 0.48 -10.69
C THR A 88 0.65 -0.81 -9.90
N TRP A 89 -0.45 -1.31 -9.32
CA TRP A 89 -0.49 -2.63 -8.70
C TRP A 89 -1.88 -3.21 -8.91
N GLY A 90 -2.04 -4.05 -9.90
CA GLY A 90 -3.32 -4.62 -10.30
C GLY A 90 -3.32 -6.14 -10.34
N PRO A 91 -4.47 -6.76 -10.59
CA PRO A 91 -4.64 -8.20 -10.50
C PRO A 91 -3.86 -9.01 -11.55
N ARG A 92 -3.35 -8.37 -12.60
CA ARG A 92 -2.60 -9.05 -13.67
C ARG A 92 -1.18 -8.53 -13.85
N LYS A 93 -0.90 -7.33 -13.38
CA LYS A 93 0.37 -6.66 -13.59
C LYS A 93 0.60 -5.58 -12.55
N ALA A 94 1.86 -5.42 -12.13
CA ALA A 94 2.33 -4.27 -11.37
C ALA A 94 3.53 -3.64 -12.09
N THR A 95 3.66 -2.32 -11.99
CA THR A 95 4.78 -1.57 -12.61
C THR A 95 5.37 -0.60 -11.61
N ALA A 96 6.70 -0.52 -11.63
CA ALA A 96 7.46 0.42 -10.80
C ALA A 96 8.66 0.98 -11.56
N THR A 97 9.18 2.07 -11.04
CA THR A 97 10.54 2.55 -11.30
C THR A 97 11.40 2.40 -10.06
N GLY A 98 12.70 2.26 -10.22
CA GLY A 98 13.60 2.10 -9.09
C GLY A 98 15.05 2.01 -9.52
N THR A 99 15.87 1.41 -8.69
CA THR A 99 17.29 1.20 -8.95
C THR A 99 17.63 -0.26 -8.72
N ASP A 100 18.30 -0.86 -9.68
CA ASP A 100 18.93 -2.16 -9.54
C ASP A 100 20.36 -1.98 -9.00
N MET A 101 20.63 -2.55 -7.83
CA MET A 101 21.93 -2.53 -7.18
C MET A 101 22.62 -3.87 -7.40
N VAL A 102 23.67 -3.86 -8.23
CA VAL A 102 24.42 -5.06 -8.61
C VAL A 102 25.84 -4.97 -8.09
N ASN A 103 26.28 -5.97 -7.34
CA ASN A 103 27.66 -6.08 -6.88
C ASN A 103 28.56 -6.50 -8.03
N ALA A 104 29.62 -5.73 -8.32
CA ALA A 104 30.61 -6.06 -9.35
C ALA A 104 31.44 -7.32 -9.02
N CYS A 105 31.47 -7.75 -7.75
CA CYS A 105 32.26 -8.88 -7.28
C CYS A 105 33.77 -8.79 -7.62
N GLU A 106 34.30 -7.59 -7.71
CA GLU A 106 35.72 -7.35 -7.98
C GLU A 106 36.42 -6.78 -6.73
N PRO A 107 37.49 -7.39 -6.23
CA PRO A 107 38.14 -8.63 -6.68
C PRO A 107 37.38 -9.91 -6.30
N ASN A 108 36.36 -9.81 -5.43
CA ASN A 108 35.43 -10.85 -5.04
C ASN A 108 34.14 -10.21 -4.50
N CYS A 109 33.06 -10.97 -4.29
CA CYS A 109 31.76 -10.41 -3.90
C CYS A 109 31.78 -9.82 -2.47
N ALA A 110 32.59 -10.33 -1.57
CA ALA A 110 32.69 -9.79 -0.20
C ALA A 110 33.35 -8.41 -0.15
N ALA A 111 34.28 -8.12 -1.06
CA ALA A 111 34.97 -6.84 -1.20
C ALA A 111 34.46 -5.99 -2.37
N GLY A 112 33.49 -6.48 -3.12
CA GLY A 112 32.95 -5.84 -4.29
C GLY A 112 32.14 -4.59 -3.98
N ARG A 113 31.97 -3.76 -4.99
CA ARG A 113 31.18 -2.54 -4.90
C ARG A 113 29.87 -2.72 -5.63
N PHE A 114 28.81 -2.16 -5.04
CA PHE A 114 27.51 -2.11 -5.70
C PHE A 114 27.46 -0.95 -6.69
N HIS A 115 27.02 -1.25 -7.90
CA HIS A 115 26.72 -0.30 -8.95
C HIS A 115 25.21 -0.14 -9.07
N ALA A 116 24.77 1.10 -9.32
CA ALA A 116 23.38 1.48 -9.40
C ALA A 116 22.95 1.65 -10.86
N TYR A 117 21.88 0.97 -11.26
CA TYR A 117 21.31 1.03 -12.61
C TYR A 117 19.84 1.44 -12.50
N PRO A 118 19.44 2.61 -13.07
CA PRO A 118 18.02 2.95 -13.17
C PRO A 118 17.26 1.87 -13.91
N VAL A 119 16.11 1.46 -13.37
CA VAL A 119 15.35 0.34 -13.92
C VAL A 119 13.84 0.59 -13.85
N LYS A 120 13.12 0.10 -14.87
CA LYS A 120 11.67 -0.08 -14.85
C LYS A 120 11.37 -1.54 -14.60
N VAL A 121 10.52 -1.79 -13.62
CA VAL A 121 10.13 -3.13 -13.17
C VAL A 121 8.70 -3.42 -13.61
N THR A 122 8.46 -4.61 -14.11
CA THR A 122 7.12 -5.11 -14.38
C THR A 122 6.96 -6.50 -13.78
N LEU A 123 6.03 -6.65 -12.85
CA LEU A 123 5.57 -7.95 -12.36
C LEU A 123 4.38 -8.40 -13.19
N SER A 124 4.30 -9.69 -13.48
CA SER A 124 3.24 -10.25 -14.32
C SER A 124 3.05 -11.77 -14.09
N LYS A 125 2.09 -12.34 -14.83
CA LYS A 125 1.72 -13.76 -14.76
C LYS A 125 1.39 -14.18 -13.33
N PRO A 126 0.27 -13.69 -12.78
CA PRO A 126 -0.21 -14.14 -11.47
C PRO A 126 -0.61 -15.61 -11.56
N GLU A 127 -0.23 -16.39 -10.55
CA GLU A 127 -0.58 -17.79 -10.38
C GLU A 127 -0.96 -18.04 -8.92
N PRO A 128 -1.78 -19.04 -8.60
CA PRO A 128 -2.04 -19.43 -7.24
C PRO A 128 -0.75 -19.70 -6.48
N TRP A 129 -0.67 -19.20 -5.25
CA TRP A 129 0.50 -19.46 -4.42
C TRP A 129 0.33 -20.79 -3.68
N PRO A 130 1.17 -21.80 -3.96
CA PRO A 130 1.06 -23.11 -3.33
C PRO A 130 1.07 -23.03 -1.79
N GLY A 131 0.13 -23.69 -1.14
CA GLY A 131 -0.02 -23.65 0.31
C GLY A 131 -0.73 -22.42 0.88
N HIS A 132 -1.12 -21.47 0.06
CA HIS A 132 -1.83 -20.24 0.45
C HIS A 132 -3.12 -20.12 -0.39
N PRO A 133 -4.22 -20.78 0.02
CA PRO A 133 -5.48 -20.72 -0.69
C PRO A 133 -5.95 -19.27 -0.79
N ASP A 134 -6.51 -18.92 -1.94
CA ASP A 134 -7.05 -17.59 -2.25
C ASP A 134 -6.00 -16.47 -2.47
N VAL A 135 -4.71 -16.76 -2.33
CA VAL A 135 -3.63 -15.81 -2.63
C VAL A 135 -3.04 -16.07 -4.01
N GLN A 136 -2.98 -15.02 -4.82
CA GLN A 136 -2.29 -15.03 -6.12
C GLN A 136 -0.92 -14.37 -5.96
N ARG A 137 0.11 -14.92 -6.61
CA ARG A 137 1.45 -14.31 -6.66
C ARG A 137 1.91 -14.08 -8.07
N PHE A 138 2.64 -12.99 -8.30
CA PHE A 138 3.35 -12.79 -9.57
C PHE A 138 4.49 -13.80 -9.70
N THR A 139 4.59 -14.41 -10.88
CA THR A 139 5.62 -15.42 -11.17
C THR A 139 6.69 -14.95 -12.15
N THR A 140 6.57 -13.71 -12.62
CA THR A 140 7.49 -13.16 -13.63
C THR A 140 7.82 -11.72 -13.30
N ILE A 141 9.12 -11.39 -13.36
CA ILE A 141 9.65 -10.04 -13.26
C ILE A 141 10.41 -9.69 -14.54
N ARG A 142 10.06 -8.57 -15.16
CA ARG A 142 10.79 -7.97 -16.28
C ARG A 142 11.50 -6.72 -15.81
N LEU A 143 12.78 -6.60 -16.15
CA LEU A 143 13.62 -5.44 -15.90
C LEU A 143 13.95 -4.78 -17.23
N PHE A 144 13.67 -3.49 -17.32
CA PHE A 144 14.03 -2.67 -18.46
C PHE A 144 14.93 -1.52 -18.02
N TYR A 145 16.14 -1.46 -18.56
CA TYR A 145 17.15 -0.47 -18.24
C TYR A 145 17.11 0.65 -19.31
N PRO A 146 16.63 1.86 -19.02
CA PRO A 146 16.49 2.92 -20.01
C PRO A 146 17.85 3.36 -20.56
N ASP A 147 18.87 3.44 -19.71
CA ASP A 147 20.21 3.95 -20.07
C ASP A 147 21.14 2.79 -20.44
N HIS A 148 21.69 2.12 -19.45
CA HIS A 148 22.60 0.97 -19.61
C HIS A 148 22.26 -0.09 -18.56
N ALA A 149 22.45 -1.34 -18.93
CA ALA A 149 22.25 -2.49 -18.06
C ALA A 149 23.58 -2.97 -17.44
N PRO A 150 23.54 -3.69 -16.32
CA PRO A 150 24.74 -4.33 -15.80
C PRO A 150 25.23 -5.41 -16.80
N SER A 151 26.53 -5.39 -17.13
CA SER A 151 27.11 -6.41 -18.02
C SER A 151 27.14 -7.79 -17.33
N PRO A 152 26.77 -8.88 -18.01
CA PRO A 152 26.38 -9.02 -19.43
C PRO A 152 24.86 -8.98 -19.67
N VAL A 153 24.08 -8.43 -18.78
CA VAL A 153 22.60 -8.43 -18.85
C VAL A 153 22.12 -7.54 -20.02
N PRO A 154 21.18 -7.97 -20.87
CA PRO A 154 20.56 -7.12 -21.87
C PRO A 154 19.70 -6.02 -21.24
N LYS A 155 19.48 -4.93 -22.00
CA LYS A 155 18.61 -3.82 -21.52
C LYS A 155 17.18 -4.21 -21.19
N ASP A 156 16.70 -5.29 -21.73
CA ASP A 156 15.37 -5.82 -21.53
C ASP A 156 15.47 -7.32 -21.22
N VAL A 157 15.19 -7.67 -19.99
CA VAL A 157 15.31 -9.04 -19.51
C VAL A 157 14.12 -9.44 -18.66
N THR A 158 13.74 -10.71 -18.75
CA THR A 158 12.64 -11.27 -17.98
C THR A 158 13.09 -12.53 -17.25
N TYR A 159 12.81 -12.55 -15.96
CA TYR A 159 13.10 -13.68 -15.08
C TYR A 159 11.82 -14.31 -14.56
N LYS A 160 11.87 -15.61 -14.26
CA LYS A 160 10.85 -16.28 -13.47
C LYS A 160 11.16 -16.09 -11.99
N LEU A 161 10.13 -15.77 -11.23
CA LEU A 161 10.18 -15.78 -9.76
C LEU A 161 9.86 -17.20 -9.30
N VAL A 162 10.74 -17.79 -8.51
CA VAL A 162 10.68 -19.24 -8.16
C VAL A 162 10.30 -19.49 -6.69
N TYR A 163 9.89 -18.45 -5.99
CA TYR A 163 9.52 -18.53 -4.57
C TYR A 163 8.03 -18.63 -4.37
#